data_371c1d97fc000456f68a8ad9923b428a
#
_entry.id   371c1d97fc000456f68a8ad9923b428a
#
_cell.length_a   1.000
_cell.length_b   1.000
_cell.length_c   1.000
_cell.angle_alpha   90.00
_cell.angle_beta   90.00
_cell.angle_gamma   90.00
#
_symmetry.space_group_name_H-M   'P 1'
#
loop_
_entity.id
_entity.type
_entity.pdbx_description
1 polymer ?
#
loop_
_entity_poly.entity_id
_entity_poly.type
_entity_poly.pdbx_seq_one_letter_code
_entity_poly.pdbx_strand_id
1 'polypeptide(L)'
;MDLDKLSAAKLWLISPPPARPGPAAPKDLPYLAHALYALIAVESPQVERMSVDERWRVYVNPTWLAGASVPEVGSELAHVTWHLLSEHAVRARDQGVDASLSRAWGQAADATISHTLAPDALAPPALGSAESLGLPADLSTEEYFALIARLPATSSADGEGEPGAGCGSGADGVARSHELGPDVDVGHVSRSAATEITRKVAIEYAAHLATRGTDPGDALRWVRRVLEPTVDWQPLLGSAVRRAVAWAGGRGEPTYTKISRRASSVPGIVLPGQRRPVPRVAVVVDTSASVDDELLARALGEIDSVLASQGVAGTEVTVYSVDAAIHTVQRVRRALDAALVGAGGTDLRQGLQAAGDERPRPDVIIVMTDGDTPWPSTPPPGCTVVAAILGRHGQTLPPTPAWAARVECRVDPSRRV
;
A
#
# COMPACT_ATOMS: atom_id res chain seq x y z
N MET A 1 13.27 35.87 5.15
CA MET A 1 13.54 34.60 5.86
C MET A 1 15.05 34.36 5.96
N ASP A 2 15.53 33.88 7.11
CA ASP A 2 16.96 33.59 7.36
C ASP A 2 17.31 32.17 6.75
N LEU A 3 17.74 32.19 5.49
CA LEU A 3 18.11 30.98 4.77
C LEU A 3 19.43 30.36 5.26
N ASP A 4 20.33 31.21 5.82
CA ASP A 4 21.61 30.73 6.33
C ASP A 4 21.41 29.92 7.60
N LYS A 5 20.47 30.29 8.47
CA LYS A 5 20.12 29.53 9.66
C LYS A 5 19.45 28.18 9.28
N LEU A 6 18.57 28.18 8.28
CA LEU A 6 18.00 26.91 7.75
C LEU A 6 19.07 25.99 7.18
N SER A 7 20.01 26.53 6.42
CA SER A 7 21.13 25.77 5.89
C SER A 7 22.05 25.23 7.00
N ALA A 8 22.34 26.06 8.02
CA ALA A 8 23.09 25.64 9.19
C ALA A 8 22.38 24.49 9.95
N ALA A 9 21.06 24.54 10.08
CA ALA A 9 20.27 23.50 10.73
C ALA A 9 20.27 22.18 9.94
N LYS A 10 20.18 22.24 8.61
CA LYS A 10 20.35 21.06 7.75
C LYS A 10 21.73 20.43 7.91
N LEU A 11 22.79 21.25 7.89
CA LEU A 11 24.16 20.77 8.10
C LEU A 11 24.35 20.20 9.50
N TRP A 12 23.76 20.80 10.53
CA TRP A 12 23.80 20.29 11.89
C TRP A 12 23.21 18.89 12.02
N LEU A 13 22.13 18.59 11.29
CA LEU A 13 21.52 17.26 11.28
C LEU A 13 22.41 16.19 10.65
N ILE A 14 23.10 16.52 9.55
CA ILE A 14 23.80 15.52 8.73
C ILE A 14 25.30 15.42 8.97
N SER A 15 25.88 16.36 9.70
CA SER A 15 27.32 16.37 9.93
C SER A 15 27.72 15.47 11.12
N PRO A 16 28.86 14.77 11.01
CA PRO A 16 29.34 13.97 12.12
C PRO A 16 29.70 14.85 13.34
N PRO A 17 29.48 14.37 14.56
CA PRO A 17 29.86 15.08 15.77
C PRO A 17 31.39 15.16 15.92
N PRO A 18 31.93 16.19 16.57
CA PRO A 18 33.34 16.27 16.87
C PRO A 18 33.74 15.21 17.91
N ALA A 19 35.03 14.92 18.04
CA ALA A 19 35.59 13.91 18.95
C ALA A 19 35.13 14.06 20.42
N ARG A 20 34.76 15.29 20.81
CA ARG A 20 34.14 15.57 22.13
C ARG A 20 32.86 16.37 21.92
N PRO A 21 31.73 15.68 21.71
CA PRO A 21 30.46 16.34 21.43
C PRO A 21 29.93 17.08 22.69
N GLY A 22 29.49 18.31 22.47
CA GLY A 22 28.70 19.06 23.45
C GLY A 22 27.19 18.93 23.15
N PRO A 23 26.34 19.55 23.98
CA PRO A 23 24.86 19.46 23.82
C PRO A 23 24.32 19.99 22.49
N ALA A 24 25.07 20.89 21.83
CA ALA A 24 24.72 21.44 20.51
C ALA A 24 25.49 20.76 19.36
N ALA A 25 26.13 19.62 19.60
CA ALA A 25 26.90 18.91 18.57
C ALA A 25 26.00 18.44 17.42
N PRO A 26 26.53 18.33 16.18
CA PRO A 26 25.87 17.71 15.05
C PRO A 26 25.36 16.30 15.33
N LYS A 27 24.37 15.85 14.63
CA LYS A 27 23.61 14.61 14.91
C LYS A 27 24.03 13.38 14.14
N ASP A 28 24.82 13.53 13.07
CA ASP A 28 25.28 12.42 12.23
C ASP A 28 24.16 11.59 11.61
N LEU A 29 23.22 12.27 10.99
CA LEU A 29 22.08 11.65 10.29
C LEU A 29 22.18 11.87 8.77
N PRO A 30 23.25 11.39 8.12
CA PRO A 30 23.50 11.67 6.69
C PRO A 30 22.38 11.16 5.78
N TYR A 31 21.65 10.12 6.20
CA TYR A 31 20.52 9.57 5.46
C TYR A 31 19.39 10.58 5.23
N LEU A 32 19.24 11.61 6.05
CA LEU A 32 18.24 12.67 5.85
C LEU A 32 18.65 13.70 4.78
N ALA A 33 19.88 13.70 4.31
CA ALA A 33 20.39 14.73 3.40
C ALA A 33 19.51 14.90 2.16
N HIS A 34 19.16 13.80 1.47
CA HIS A 34 18.35 13.87 0.27
C HIS A 34 16.97 14.49 0.51
N ALA A 35 16.33 14.17 1.61
CA ALA A 35 15.04 14.73 1.97
C ALA A 35 15.14 16.20 2.38
N LEU A 36 16.09 16.55 3.27
CA LEU A 36 16.27 17.90 3.76
C LEU A 36 16.58 18.91 2.65
N TYR A 37 17.41 18.52 1.67
CA TYR A 37 17.74 19.39 0.55
C TYR A 37 16.68 19.45 -0.54
N ALA A 38 15.73 18.52 -0.55
CA ALA A 38 14.56 18.56 -1.42
C ALA A 38 13.46 19.51 -0.89
N LEU A 39 13.47 19.85 0.41
CA LEU A 39 12.51 20.79 0.98
C LEU A 39 12.64 22.19 0.38
N ILE A 40 11.51 22.75 -0.03
CA ILE A 40 11.40 24.10 -0.58
C ILE A 40 10.87 25.02 0.50
N ALA A 41 11.73 25.93 0.99
CA ALA A 41 11.38 26.82 2.07
C ALA A 41 10.49 27.98 1.59
N VAL A 42 9.38 28.19 2.27
CA VAL A 42 8.41 29.27 2.03
C VAL A 42 8.23 30.04 3.32
N GLU A 43 8.32 31.37 3.25
CA GLU A 43 8.06 32.22 4.41
C GLU A 43 6.55 32.27 4.68
N SER A 44 6.14 32.00 5.91
CA SER A 44 4.74 32.11 6.33
C SER A 44 4.66 32.58 7.81
N PRO A 45 4.23 33.78 8.07
CA PRO A 45 3.99 34.23 9.43
C PRO A 45 2.74 33.61 10.08
N GLN A 46 1.95 32.90 9.31
CA GLN A 46 0.70 32.29 9.78
C GLN A 46 0.93 30.93 10.49
N VAL A 47 2.07 30.29 10.29
CA VAL A 47 2.43 29.07 11.01
C VAL A 47 3.07 29.41 12.36
N GLU A 48 2.90 28.55 13.36
CA GLU A 48 3.53 28.77 14.67
C GLU A 48 5.05 28.66 14.58
N ARG A 49 5.54 27.59 13.99
CA ARG A 49 6.96 27.30 13.80
C ARG A 49 7.25 26.88 12.37
N MET A 50 6.96 25.63 12.05
CA MET A 50 7.07 25.05 10.72
C MET A 50 5.87 24.18 10.43
N SER A 51 5.47 24.14 9.14
CA SER A 51 4.52 23.16 8.61
C SER A 51 4.95 22.73 7.22
N VAL A 52 4.43 21.58 6.73
CA VAL A 52 4.75 21.09 5.39
C VAL A 52 3.49 20.77 4.61
N ASP A 53 3.55 20.95 3.30
CA ASP A 53 2.53 20.45 2.40
C ASP A 53 2.99 19.17 1.68
N GLU A 54 2.07 18.50 1.00
CA GLU A 54 2.34 17.27 0.23
C GLU A 54 3.29 17.47 -0.96
N ARG A 55 3.63 18.73 -1.29
CA ARG A 55 4.52 19.11 -2.38
C ARG A 55 5.95 19.39 -1.94
N TRP A 56 6.26 19.04 -0.67
CA TRP A 56 7.57 19.22 -0.06
C TRP A 56 7.95 20.68 0.14
N ARG A 57 6.96 21.57 0.28
CA ARG A 57 7.18 22.94 0.71
C ARG A 57 7.13 22.99 2.22
N VAL A 58 8.14 23.59 2.83
CA VAL A 58 8.21 23.83 4.26
C VAL A 58 7.90 25.31 4.52
N TYR A 59 6.79 25.56 5.18
CA TYR A 59 6.35 26.89 5.59
C TYR A 59 6.99 27.22 6.92
N VAL A 60 7.70 28.34 7.00
CA VAL A 60 8.51 28.70 8.16
C VAL A 60 8.10 30.07 8.68
N ASN A 61 7.82 30.17 9.98
CA ASN A 61 7.57 31.43 10.63
C ASN A 61 8.88 32.22 10.76
N PRO A 62 9.02 33.41 10.14
CA PRO A 62 10.26 34.16 10.15
C PRO A 62 10.62 34.70 11.54
N THR A 63 9.61 35.00 12.36
CA THR A 63 9.83 35.52 13.74
C THR A 63 10.36 34.42 14.64
N TRP A 64 9.74 33.23 14.59
CA TRP A 64 10.24 32.06 15.32
C TRP A 64 11.66 31.69 14.85
N LEU A 65 11.88 31.60 13.54
CA LEU A 65 13.19 31.26 12.97
C LEU A 65 14.29 32.22 13.44
N ALA A 66 14.00 33.51 13.54
CA ALA A 66 14.97 34.50 14.01
C ALA A 66 15.40 34.24 15.47
N GLY A 67 14.47 33.83 16.34
CA GLY A 67 14.72 33.57 17.77
C GLY A 67 15.23 32.16 18.09
N ALA A 68 14.92 31.15 17.26
CA ALA A 68 15.27 29.77 17.52
C ALA A 68 16.77 29.49 17.32
N SER A 69 17.31 28.58 18.11
CA SER A 69 18.67 28.06 17.92
C SER A 69 18.75 27.09 16.72
N VAL A 70 19.97 26.87 16.20
CA VAL A 70 20.21 25.91 15.11
C VAL A 70 19.73 24.48 15.47
N PRO A 71 19.96 23.95 16.70
CA PRO A 71 19.39 22.65 17.11
C PRO A 71 17.87 22.61 17.11
N GLU A 72 17.18 23.64 17.58
CA GLU A 72 15.71 23.71 17.57
C GLU A 72 15.16 23.70 16.14
N VAL A 73 15.74 24.50 15.25
CA VAL A 73 15.39 24.52 13.83
C VAL A 73 15.65 23.16 13.19
N GLY A 74 16.76 22.51 13.53
CA GLY A 74 17.09 21.17 13.05
C GLY A 74 16.08 20.11 13.52
N SER A 75 15.70 20.13 14.78
CA SER A 75 14.69 19.19 15.32
C SER A 75 13.34 19.33 14.63
N GLU A 76 12.87 20.57 14.41
CA GLU A 76 11.63 20.83 13.67
C GLU A 76 11.73 20.39 12.19
N LEU A 77 12.88 20.66 11.53
CA LEU A 77 13.11 20.19 10.16
C LEU A 77 13.09 18.65 10.08
N ALA A 78 13.73 17.97 11.01
CA ALA A 78 13.70 16.51 11.05
C ALA A 78 12.28 15.98 11.24
N HIS A 79 11.52 16.57 12.16
CA HIS A 79 10.13 16.22 12.44
C HIS A 79 9.24 16.35 11.19
N VAL A 80 9.18 17.53 10.58
CA VAL A 80 8.32 17.75 9.41
C VAL A 80 8.76 16.94 8.20
N THR A 81 10.07 16.64 8.07
CA THR A 81 10.60 15.76 7.03
C THR A 81 10.08 14.33 7.20
N TRP A 82 10.01 13.84 8.44
CA TRP A 82 9.49 12.49 8.70
C TRP A 82 8.01 12.35 8.40
N HIS A 83 7.19 13.41 8.50
CA HIS A 83 5.81 13.35 8.01
C HIS A 83 5.75 13.02 6.52
N LEU A 84 6.62 13.66 5.71
CA LEU A 84 6.69 13.44 4.27
C LEU A 84 7.24 12.06 3.92
N LEU A 85 8.33 11.64 4.58
CA LEU A 85 8.95 10.33 4.37
C LEU A 85 8.01 9.17 4.75
N SER A 86 7.19 9.36 5.78
CA SER A 86 6.21 8.38 6.24
C SER A 86 4.89 8.42 5.47
N GLU A 87 4.76 9.32 4.49
CA GLU A 87 3.55 9.53 3.67
C GLU A 87 2.28 9.72 4.52
N HIS A 88 2.39 10.43 5.67
CA HIS A 88 1.30 10.55 6.63
C HIS A 88 0.04 11.16 6.03
N ALA A 89 0.15 12.11 5.09
CA ALA A 89 -1.00 12.69 4.38
C ALA A 89 -1.78 11.67 3.54
N VAL A 90 -1.07 10.78 2.84
CA VAL A 90 -1.70 9.70 2.03
C VAL A 90 -2.42 8.74 2.96
N ARG A 91 -1.72 8.28 4.00
CA ARG A 91 -2.25 7.34 5.00
C ARG A 91 -3.44 7.92 5.78
N ALA A 92 -3.45 9.23 6.04
CA ALA A 92 -4.58 9.93 6.65
C ALA A 92 -5.84 9.82 5.77
N ARG A 93 -5.69 10.09 4.48
CA ARG A 93 -6.80 9.96 3.52
C ARG A 93 -7.31 8.52 3.44
N ASP A 94 -6.41 7.55 3.43
CA ASP A 94 -6.76 6.12 3.41
C ASP A 94 -7.55 5.71 4.67
N GLN A 95 -7.33 6.40 5.80
CA GLN A 95 -8.11 6.21 7.04
C GLN A 95 -9.37 7.09 7.12
N GLY A 96 -9.69 7.85 6.06
CA GLY A 96 -10.85 8.74 6.03
C GLY A 96 -10.72 9.94 6.97
N VAL A 97 -9.50 10.40 7.25
CA VAL A 97 -9.26 11.56 8.11
C VAL A 97 -9.72 12.83 7.42
N ASP A 98 -10.63 13.52 8.06
CA ASP A 98 -11.14 14.84 7.70
C ASP A 98 -10.67 15.91 8.71
N ALA A 99 -11.16 17.14 8.56
CA ALA A 99 -10.80 18.24 9.46
C ALA A 99 -11.14 17.95 10.94
N SER A 100 -12.15 17.14 11.24
CA SER A 100 -12.55 16.80 12.61
C SER A 100 -11.62 15.77 13.26
N LEU A 101 -11.00 14.91 12.45
CA LEU A 101 -10.11 13.83 12.88
C LEU A 101 -8.62 14.19 12.73
N SER A 102 -8.31 15.31 12.05
CA SER A 102 -6.94 15.73 11.75
C SER A 102 -6.06 15.87 13.01
N ARG A 103 -6.64 16.36 14.11
CA ARG A 103 -5.93 16.48 15.39
C ARG A 103 -5.54 15.11 15.96
N ALA A 104 -6.47 14.17 15.98
CA ALA A 104 -6.21 12.83 16.49
C ALA A 104 -5.18 12.08 15.63
N TRP A 105 -5.27 12.26 14.31
CA TRP A 105 -4.28 11.71 13.39
C TRP A 105 -2.91 12.36 13.58
N GLY A 106 -2.85 13.70 13.71
CA GLY A 106 -1.60 14.41 13.97
C GLY A 106 -0.89 13.91 15.23
N GLN A 107 -1.63 13.72 16.33
CA GLN A 107 -1.07 13.16 17.57
C GLN A 107 -0.54 11.73 17.37
N ALA A 108 -1.22 10.90 16.60
CA ALA A 108 -0.78 9.55 16.28
C ALA A 108 0.50 9.55 15.43
N ALA A 109 0.57 10.42 14.42
CA ALA A 109 1.73 10.59 13.56
C ALA A 109 2.94 11.12 14.35
N ASP A 110 2.71 12.11 15.21
CA ASP A 110 3.73 12.69 16.09
C ASP A 110 4.29 11.67 17.08
N ALA A 111 3.44 10.80 17.66
CA ALA A 111 3.89 9.73 18.54
C ALA A 111 4.83 8.76 17.83
N THR A 112 4.53 8.41 16.57
CA THR A 112 5.38 7.54 15.74
C THR A 112 6.72 8.22 15.43
N ILE A 113 6.68 9.50 15.02
CA ILE A 113 7.89 10.28 14.71
C ILE A 113 8.74 10.48 15.96
N SER A 114 8.11 10.80 17.10
CA SER A 114 8.83 10.97 18.37
C SER A 114 9.62 9.72 18.74
N HIS A 115 9.06 8.54 18.55
CA HIS A 115 9.75 7.28 18.75
C HIS A 115 10.95 7.10 17.79
N THR A 116 10.78 7.47 16.52
CA THR A 116 11.85 7.42 15.50
C THR A 116 12.99 8.39 15.82
N LEU A 117 12.70 9.58 16.35
CA LEU A 117 13.68 10.63 16.66
C LEU A 117 14.28 10.52 18.07
N ALA A 118 13.66 9.75 18.97
CA ALA A 118 14.10 9.63 20.37
C ALA A 118 15.55 9.15 20.55
N PRO A 119 16.05 8.15 19.79
CA PRO A 119 17.44 7.69 19.91
C PRO A 119 18.49 8.78 19.69
N ASP A 120 18.13 9.79 18.89
CA ASP A 120 19.02 10.92 18.54
C ASP A 120 18.75 12.18 19.38
N ALA A 121 17.85 12.08 20.36
CA ALA A 121 17.37 13.20 21.17
C ALA A 121 16.91 14.40 20.31
N LEU A 122 16.18 14.11 19.24
CA LEU A 122 15.65 15.08 18.27
C LEU A 122 14.14 15.31 18.42
N ALA A 123 13.44 14.51 19.24
CA ALA A 123 12.01 14.70 19.43
C ALA A 123 11.75 16.09 20.00
N PRO A 124 10.99 16.97 19.29
CA PRO A 124 10.64 18.27 19.83
C PRO A 124 9.86 18.11 21.13
N PRO A 125 10.13 18.94 22.17
CA PRO A 125 9.48 18.80 23.48
C PRO A 125 7.94 18.99 23.45
N ALA A 126 7.42 19.63 22.41
CA ALA A 126 6.00 19.91 22.22
C ALA A 126 5.23 18.73 21.61
N LEU A 127 5.93 17.69 21.10
CA LEU A 127 5.29 16.55 20.49
C LEU A 127 4.76 15.60 21.56
N GLY A 128 3.53 15.15 21.36
CA GLY A 128 2.97 14.05 22.13
C GLY A 128 3.77 12.78 21.84
N SER A 129 4.44 12.24 22.84
CA SER A 129 4.98 10.89 22.75
C SER A 129 3.90 9.87 23.14
N ALA A 130 4.04 8.61 22.68
CA ALA A 130 3.15 7.53 23.09
C ALA A 130 3.08 7.43 24.63
N GLU A 131 4.20 7.61 25.30
CA GLU A 131 4.32 7.60 26.76
C GLU A 131 3.51 8.75 27.40
N SER A 132 3.59 9.98 26.86
CA SER A 132 2.81 11.13 27.34
C SER A 132 1.30 10.96 27.17
N LEU A 133 0.89 10.13 26.22
CA LEU A 133 -0.50 9.77 25.98
C LEU A 133 -0.93 8.52 26.73
N GLY A 134 -0.03 7.88 27.50
CA GLY A 134 -0.30 6.63 28.21
C GLY A 134 -0.55 5.43 27.28
N LEU A 135 0.00 5.47 26.07
CA LEU A 135 -0.16 4.44 25.04
C LEU A 135 1.06 3.51 24.99
N PRO A 136 0.88 2.25 24.56
CA PRO A 136 2.01 1.34 24.34
C PRO A 136 3.01 1.90 23.33
N ALA A 137 4.30 1.55 23.49
CA ALA A 137 5.31 1.84 22.48
C ALA A 137 5.15 0.93 21.24
N ASP A 138 5.86 1.26 20.16
CA ASP A 138 6.02 0.43 18.95
C ASP A 138 4.73 0.16 18.13
N LEU A 139 3.70 0.98 18.26
CA LEU A 139 2.51 0.89 17.43
C LEU A 139 2.70 1.68 16.12
N SER A 140 1.98 1.27 15.06
CA SER A 140 1.86 2.05 13.82
C SER A 140 1.02 3.31 14.03
N THR A 141 1.11 4.26 13.10
CA THR A 141 0.30 5.49 13.16
C THR A 141 -1.19 5.18 13.17
N GLU A 142 -1.64 4.19 12.39
CA GLU A 142 -3.04 3.76 12.33
C GLU A 142 -3.52 3.14 13.64
N GLU A 143 -2.67 2.33 14.30
CA GLU A 143 -2.98 1.74 15.59
C GLU A 143 -3.08 2.82 16.68
N TYR A 144 -2.13 3.78 16.71
CA TYR A 144 -2.22 4.94 17.60
C TYR A 144 -3.49 5.74 17.33
N PHE A 145 -3.80 6.01 16.06
CA PHE A 145 -5.00 6.75 15.66
C PHE A 145 -6.28 6.06 16.14
N ALA A 146 -6.37 4.74 15.95
CA ALA A 146 -7.52 3.96 16.41
C ALA A 146 -7.70 3.99 17.93
N LEU A 147 -6.62 4.09 18.71
CA LEU A 147 -6.67 4.24 20.16
C LEU A 147 -7.03 5.66 20.57
N ILE A 148 -6.37 6.67 19.98
CA ILE A 148 -6.60 8.09 20.30
C ILE A 148 -8.03 8.52 19.93
N ALA A 149 -8.55 8.09 18.78
CA ALA A 149 -9.91 8.41 18.37
C ALA A 149 -11.02 7.84 19.30
N ARG A 150 -10.68 6.83 20.12
CA ARG A 150 -11.59 6.25 21.13
C ARG A 150 -11.46 6.90 22.51
N LEU A 151 -10.41 7.68 22.75
CA LEU A 151 -10.27 8.39 24.01
C LEU A 151 -11.38 9.45 24.09
N PRO A 152 -12.05 9.60 25.25
CA PRO A 152 -12.97 10.70 25.43
C PRO A 152 -12.17 12.00 25.19
N ALA A 153 -12.75 12.91 24.41
CA ALA A 153 -12.14 14.21 24.21
C ALA A 153 -11.86 14.81 25.58
N THR A 154 -10.59 14.78 25.99
CA THR A 154 -10.18 15.46 27.19
C THR A 154 -10.44 16.92 26.94
N SER A 155 -11.41 17.48 27.67
CA SER A 155 -11.72 18.89 27.68
C SER A 155 -10.54 19.66 28.30
N SER A 156 -9.44 19.74 27.60
CA SER A 156 -8.57 20.90 27.72
C SER A 156 -9.26 22.01 26.91
N ALA A 157 -10.30 22.56 27.57
CA ALA A 157 -10.75 23.90 27.29
C ALA A 157 -9.55 24.79 27.49
N ASP A 158 -8.97 25.23 26.39
CA ASP A 158 -8.33 26.51 26.17
C ASP A 158 -7.60 26.41 24.83
N GLY A 159 -8.32 26.83 23.83
CA GLY A 159 -7.83 26.98 22.48
C GLY A 159 -8.73 26.25 21.49
N GLU A 160 -9.77 26.93 21.02
CA GLU A 160 -10.15 26.84 19.61
C GLU A 160 -8.88 27.16 18.83
N GLY A 161 -7.98 26.15 18.72
CA GLY A 161 -6.85 26.21 17.82
C GLY A 161 -7.44 26.40 16.45
N GLU A 162 -7.21 27.58 15.88
CA GLU A 162 -7.53 27.84 14.49
C GLU A 162 -7.14 26.63 13.64
N PRO A 163 -7.88 26.34 12.56
CA PRO A 163 -7.49 25.30 11.59
C PRO A 163 -6.18 25.72 10.87
N GLY A 164 -5.08 25.73 11.61
CA GLY A 164 -3.76 26.22 11.22
C GLY A 164 -2.66 25.77 12.18
N ALA A 165 -3.03 25.34 13.39
CA ALA A 165 -2.08 24.79 14.35
C ALA A 165 -1.81 23.32 14.06
N GLY A 166 -0.68 22.99 13.47
CA GLY A 166 -0.27 21.60 13.17
C GLY A 166 0.81 21.56 12.11
N CYS A 167 1.30 20.36 11.81
CA CYS A 167 2.40 20.15 10.88
C CYS A 167 2.03 20.35 9.39
N GLY A 168 0.78 20.78 9.07
CA GLY A 168 0.32 21.07 7.71
C GLY A 168 -0.27 19.87 6.96
N SER A 169 -0.69 20.11 5.70
CA SER A 169 -1.34 19.08 4.89
C SER A 169 -0.43 17.89 4.56
N GLY A 170 0.88 18.07 4.62
CA GLY A 170 1.83 16.95 4.49
C GLY A 170 1.78 15.96 5.65
N ALA A 171 1.17 16.34 6.79
CA ALA A 171 1.02 15.49 7.95
C ALA A 171 -0.34 14.76 8.00
N ASP A 172 -1.43 15.40 7.56
CA ASP A 172 -2.79 14.87 7.74
C ASP A 172 -3.67 14.90 6.49
N GLY A 173 -3.14 15.40 5.36
CA GLY A 173 -3.88 15.49 4.10
C GLY A 173 -4.93 16.61 4.04
N VAL A 174 -5.11 17.40 5.10
CA VAL A 174 -6.08 18.49 5.16
C VAL A 174 -5.40 19.80 4.79
N ALA A 175 -5.81 20.41 3.68
CA ALA A 175 -5.23 21.67 3.20
C ALA A 175 -5.44 22.81 4.18
N ARG A 176 -4.44 23.69 4.31
CA ARG A 176 -4.46 24.87 5.15
C ARG A 176 -4.54 26.14 4.31
N SER A 177 -5.17 27.19 4.88
CA SER A 177 -5.35 28.48 4.19
C SER A 177 -4.05 29.22 3.84
N HIS A 178 -2.98 28.94 4.56
CA HIS A 178 -1.65 29.51 4.33
C HIS A 178 -0.81 28.74 3.29
N GLU A 179 -1.26 27.55 2.88
CA GLU A 179 -0.53 26.73 1.93
C GLU A 179 -0.76 27.23 0.50
N LEU A 180 0.32 27.26 -0.27
CA LEU A 180 0.29 27.70 -1.66
C LEU A 180 -0.45 26.68 -2.52
N GLY A 181 -1.38 27.16 -3.34
CA GLY A 181 -2.11 26.34 -4.27
C GLY A 181 -1.24 25.64 -5.33
N PRO A 182 -1.85 24.75 -6.14
CA PRO A 182 -1.15 24.03 -7.18
C PRO A 182 -0.56 24.90 -8.28
N ASP A 183 -1.17 26.06 -8.55
CA ASP A 183 -0.85 26.92 -9.68
C ASP A 183 0.19 28.01 -9.35
N VAL A 184 0.72 28.03 -8.15
CA VAL A 184 1.73 29.02 -7.74
C VAL A 184 3.10 28.56 -8.21
N ASP A 185 3.81 29.43 -8.93
CA ASP A 185 5.15 29.21 -9.47
C ASP A 185 6.26 29.25 -8.38
N VAL A 186 6.03 28.49 -7.31
CA VAL A 186 7.03 28.14 -6.32
C VAL A 186 7.31 26.65 -6.53
N GLY A 187 8.57 26.29 -6.68
CA GLY A 187 8.97 24.90 -6.94
C GLY A 187 8.20 23.89 -6.10
N HIS A 188 8.16 22.66 -6.58
CA HIS A 188 7.56 21.53 -5.87
C HIS A 188 8.32 20.24 -6.20
N VAL A 189 8.25 19.25 -5.31
CA VAL A 189 8.76 17.91 -5.58
C VAL A 189 7.62 17.10 -6.19
N SER A 190 7.83 16.55 -7.38
CA SER A 190 6.85 15.67 -8.02
C SER A 190 6.69 14.36 -7.22
N ARG A 191 5.55 13.69 -7.36
CA ARG A 191 5.30 12.40 -6.68
C ARG A 191 6.38 11.37 -6.99
N SER A 192 6.83 11.28 -8.24
CA SER A 192 7.90 10.35 -8.63
C SER A 192 9.24 10.72 -7.97
N ALA A 193 9.59 12.00 -7.92
CA ALA A 193 10.80 12.46 -7.24
C ALA A 193 10.72 12.21 -5.72
N ALA A 194 9.57 12.44 -5.10
CA ALA A 194 9.35 12.12 -3.68
C ALA A 194 9.56 10.64 -3.39
N THR A 195 9.02 9.74 -4.22
CA THR A 195 9.22 8.29 -4.09
C THR A 195 10.70 7.91 -4.18
N GLU A 196 11.45 8.50 -5.13
CA GLU A 196 12.88 8.23 -5.27
C GLU A 196 13.71 8.76 -4.09
N ILE A 197 13.36 9.94 -3.57
CA ILE A 197 13.99 10.51 -2.37
C ILE A 197 13.73 9.59 -1.17
N THR A 198 12.47 9.22 -0.92
CA THR A 198 12.09 8.32 0.17
C THR A 198 12.83 6.99 0.10
N ARG A 199 12.96 6.42 -1.11
CA ARG A 199 13.70 5.18 -1.32
C ARG A 199 15.19 5.32 -1.01
N LYS A 200 15.83 6.41 -1.43
CA LYS A 200 17.24 6.69 -1.10
C LYS A 200 17.45 6.82 0.40
N VAL A 201 16.59 7.60 1.06
CA VAL A 201 16.61 7.75 2.51
C VAL A 201 16.46 6.39 3.20
N ALA A 202 15.55 5.54 2.74
CA ALA A 202 15.34 4.21 3.33
C ALA A 202 16.57 3.29 3.19
N ILE A 203 17.26 3.31 2.06
CA ILE A 203 18.51 2.55 1.85
C ILE A 203 19.59 3.03 2.82
N GLU A 204 19.80 4.33 2.89
CA GLU A 204 20.83 4.92 3.75
C GLU A 204 20.49 4.76 5.24
N TYR A 205 19.20 4.86 5.59
CA TYR A 205 18.73 4.65 6.97
C TYR A 205 18.90 3.18 7.41
N ALA A 206 18.60 2.22 6.53
CA ALA A 206 18.87 0.80 6.81
C ALA A 206 20.36 0.55 7.11
N ALA A 207 21.26 1.14 6.30
CA ALA A 207 22.70 1.04 6.53
C ALA A 207 23.11 1.71 7.85
N HIS A 208 22.53 2.87 8.17
CA HIS A 208 22.79 3.59 9.43
C HIS A 208 22.34 2.78 10.65
N LEU A 209 21.15 2.17 10.64
CA LEU A 209 20.67 1.30 11.70
C LEU A 209 21.58 0.09 11.91
N ALA A 210 22.04 -0.53 10.83
CA ALA A 210 22.96 -1.66 10.89
C ALA A 210 24.30 -1.32 11.58
N THR A 211 24.76 -0.09 11.47
CA THR A 211 26.02 0.35 12.15
C THR A 211 25.84 0.63 13.63
N ARG A 212 24.64 1.02 14.08
CA ARG A 212 24.35 1.36 15.48
C ARG A 212 24.02 0.17 16.36
N GLY A 213 23.66 -0.98 15.78
CA GLY A 213 23.30 -2.19 16.54
C GLY A 213 22.03 -2.04 17.40
N THR A 214 21.29 -0.93 17.26
CA THR A 214 20.00 -0.69 17.89
C THR A 214 18.91 -0.79 16.82
N ASP A 215 17.92 -1.60 17.09
CA ASP A 215 16.82 -1.87 16.18
C ASP A 215 15.51 -1.37 16.79
N PRO A 216 15.12 -0.11 16.54
CA PRO A 216 13.74 0.32 16.81
C PRO A 216 12.85 -0.41 15.82
N GLY A 217 12.03 -1.34 16.29
CA GLY A 217 11.16 -2.18 15.43
C GLY A 217 10.31 -1.41 14.44
N ASP A 218 9.99 -0.16 14.76
CA ASP A 218 9.23 0.75 13.89
C ASP A 218 10.06 1.27 12.70
N ALA A 219 11.33 1.60 12.92
CA ALA A 219 12.23 2.06 11.86
C ALA A 219 12.44 0.98 10.78
N LEU A 220 12.63 -0.28 11.19
CA LEU A 220 12.74 -1.39 10.25
C LEU A 220 11.43 -1.68 9.52
N ARG A 221 10.27 -1.52 10.17
CA ARG A 221 8.97 -1.62 9.50
C ARG A 221 8.85 -0.58 8.39
N TRP A 222 9.25 0.67 8.67
CA TRP A 222 9.26 1.72 7.65
C TRP A 222 10.21 1.41 6.51
N VAL A 223 11.47 1.04 6.80
CA VAL A 223 12.47 0.65 5.79
C VAL A 223 11.94 -0.48 4.90
N ARG A 224 11.38 -1.54 5.48
CA ARG A 224 10.80 -2.65 4.73
C ARG A 224 9.65 -2.19 3.84
N ARG A 225 8.74 -1.37 4.36
CA ARG A 225 7.63 -0.81 3.58
C ARG A 225 8.12 -0.05 2.35
N VAL A 226 9.17 0.75 2.48
CA VAL A 226 9.70 1.58 1.39
C VAL A 226 10.52 0.77 0.39
N LEU A 227 11.35 -0.17 0.87
CA LEU A 227 12.31 -0.90 0.02
C LEU A 227 11.73 -2.17 -0.58
N GLU A 228 10.76 -2.80 0.06
CA GLU A 228 10.05 -3.92 -0.53
C GLU A 228 9.18 -3.36 -1.67
N PRO A 229 9.43 -3.77 -2.93
CA PRO A 229 8.64 -3.29 -4.04
C PRO A 229 7.18 -3.69 -3.80
N THR A 230 6.32 -2.71 -3.67
CA THR A 230 4.88 -2.92 -3.88
C THR A 230 4.71 -3.29 -5.34
N VAL A 231 4.85 -4.57 -5.63
CA VAL A 231 4.51 -5.08 -6.96
C VAL A 231 3.02 -4.83 -7.10
N ASP A 232 2.64 -3.99 -8.05
CA ASP A 232 1.24 -3.85 -8.41
C ASP A 232 0.78 -5.21 -8.95
N TRP A 233 0.16 -6.00 -8.07
CA TRP A 233 -0.26 -7.36 -8.37
C TRP A 233 -1.45 -7.40 -9.33
N GLN A 234 -2.24 -6.32 -9.40
CA GLN A 234 -3.43 -6.26 -10.26
C GLN A 234 -3.08 -6.45 -11.75
N PRO A 235 -2.12 -5.72 -12.34
CA PRO A 235 -1.67 -6.01 -13.70
C PRO A 235 -1.06 -7.41 -13.87
N LEU A 236 -0.42 -7.96 -12.84
CA LEU A 236 0.14 -9.31 -12.89
C LEU A 236 -0.96 -10.37 -12.90
N LEU A 237 -1.93 -10.27 -12.00
CA LEU A 237 -3.10 -11.15 -11.96
C LEU A 237 -3.87 -11.04 -13.27
N GLY A 238 -4.18 -9.82 -13.71
CA GLY A 238 -4.83 -9.56 -14.97
C GLY A 238 -4.08 -10.17 -16.17
N SER A 239 -2.75 -10.07 -16.20
CA SER A 239 -1.92 -10.68 -17.23
C SER A 239 -1.95 -12.21 -17.18
N ALA A 240 -1.91 -12.83 -16.00
CA ALA A 240 -1.97 -14.27 -15.83
C ALA A 240 -3.33 -14.83 -16.29
N VAL A 241 -4.43 -14.19 -15.87
CA VAL A 241 -5.79 -14.57 -16.29
C VAL A 241 -5.96 -14.39 -17.80
N ARG A 242 -5.54 -13.27 -18.39
CA ARG A 242 -5.58 -13.04 -19.84
C ARG A 242 -4.83 -14.13 -20.62
N ARG A 243 -3.62 -14.50 -20.18
CA ARG A 243 -2.85 -15.58 -20.82
C ARG A 243 -3.58 -16.92 -20.76
N ALA A 244 -4.16 -17.28 -19.61
CA ALA A 244 -4.90 -18.51 -19.42
C ALA A 244 -6.15 -18.55 -20.33
N VAL A 245 -6.93 -17.48 -20.34
CA VAL A 245 -8.14 -17.35 -21.19
C VAL A 245 -7.78 -17.35 -22.67
N ALA A 246 -6.74 -16.64 -23.09
CA ALA A 246 -6.29 -16.60 -24.49
C ALA A 246 -5.79 -17.97 -24.96
N TRP A 247 -5.07 -18.72 -24.10
CA TRP A 247 -4.61 -20.05 -24.40
C TRP A 247 -5.80 -21.02 -24.58
N ALA A 248 -6.79 -20.96 -23.70
CA ALA A 248 -8.01 -21.74 -23.81
C ALA A 248 -8.81 -21.37 -25.07
N GLY A 249 -9.01 -20.08 -25.34
CA GLY A 249 -9.70 -19.58 -26.54
C GLY A 249 -8.96 -19.83 -27.86
N GLY A 250 -7.66 -20.10 -27.81
CA GLY A 250 -6.83 -20.47 -28.97
C GLY A 250 -7.11 -21.88 -29.51
N ARG A 251 -7.77 -22.73 -28.77
CA ARG A 251 -8.21 -24.07 -29.18
C ARG A 251 -9.42 -23.97 -30.09
N GLY A 252 -9.19 -23.75 -31.40
CA GLY A 252 -10.26 -23.72 -32.40
C GLY A 252 -10.91 -25.09 -32.54
N GLU A 253 -12.21 -25.17 -32.40
CA GLU A 253 -12.98 -26.37 -32.69
C GLU A 253 -13.44 -26.39 -34.16
N PRO A 254 -13.23 -27.46 -34.91
CA PRO A 254 -13.76 -27.56 -36.24
C PRO A 254 -15.30 -27.57 -36.18
N THR A 255 -15.93 -26.78 -37.01
CA THR A 255 -17.39 -26.69 -37.08
C THR A 255 -17.87 -26.68 -38.52
N TYR A 256 -18.93 -27.43 -38.80
CA TYR A 256 -19.58 -27.40 -40.10
C TYR A 256 -20.70 -26.36 -40.18
N THR A 257 -20.99 -25.60 -39.10
CA THR A 257 -21.96 -24.52 -39.14
C THR A 257 -21.42 -23.29 -39.88
N LYS A 258 -20.09 -23.21 -40.06
CA LYS A 258 -19.42 -22.19 -40.90
C LYS A 258 -18.50 -22.89 -41.86
N ILE A 259 -18.64 -22.58 -43.14
CA ILE A 259 -17.75 -23.09 -44.19
C ILE A 259 -16.38 -22.45 -44.04
N SER A 260 -15.32 -23.27 -44.17
CA SER A 260 -13.93 -22.77 -44.15
C SER A 260 -13.73 -21.72 -45.25
N ARG A 261 -12.99 -20.65 -45.00
CA ARG A 261 -12.57 -19.67 -46.02
C ARG A 261 -11.74 -20.33 -47.15
N ARG A 262 -11.19 -21.52 -46.92
CA ARG A 262 -10.43 -22.29 -47.91
C ARG A 262 -11.30 -23.31 -48.68
N ALA A 263 -12.61 -23.34 -48.46
CA ALA A 263 -13.51 -24.30 -49.12
C ALA A 263 -13.53 -24.08 -50.64
N SER A 264 -13.36 -22.84 -51.10
CA SER A 264 -13.30 -22.54 -52.55
C SER A 264 -12.04 -23.09 -53.25
N SER A 265 -10.99 -23.42 -52.48
CA SER A 265 -9.74 -23.94 -53.04
C SER A 265 -9.77 -25.49 -53.21
N VAL A 266 -10.81 -26.18 -52.73
CA VAL A 266 -10.95 -27.66 -52.80
C VAL A 266 -12.38 -28.01 -53.24
N PRO A 267 -12.68 -27.98 -54.55
CA PRO A 267 -14.01 -28.27 -55.06
C PRO A 267 -14.43 -29.71 -54.66
N GLY A 268 -15.67 -29.86 -54.22
CA GLY A 268 -16.27 -31.16 -53.87
C GLY A 268 -15.99 -31.60 -52.44
N ILE A 269 -15.22 -30.89 -51.65
CA ILE A 269 -14.98 -31.21 -50.24
C ILE A 269 -15.49 -30.05 -49.33
N VAL A 270 -16.35 -30.40 -48.39
CA VAL A 270 -16.81 -29.44 -47.36
C VAL A 270 -15.77 -29.39 -46.23
N LEU A 271 -14.96 -28.34 -46.22
CA LEU A 271 -13.99 -28.12 -45.16
C LEU A 271 -14.67 -27.44 -43.95
N PRO A 272 -14.48 -27.93 -42.73
CA PRO A 272 -15.04 -27.29 -41.54
C PRO A 272 -14.39 -25.91 -41.33
N GLY A 273 -15.19 -24.95 -40.95
CA GLY A 273 -14.71 -23.70 -40.40
C GLY A 273 -14.15 -23.91 -38.99
N GLN A 274 -13.52 -22.91 -38.43
CA GLN A 274 -13.10 -22.91 -37.02
C GLN A 274 -14.03 -22.01 -36.21
N ARG A 275 -14.52 -22.56 -35.10
CA ARG A 275 -15.18 -21.82 -34.04
C ARG A 275 -14.17 -21.66 -32.92
N ARG A 276 -14.04 -20.43 -32.39
CA ARG A 276 -13.34 -20.18 -31.13
C ARG A 276 -14.40 -20.22 -30.02
N PRO A 277 -14.43 -21.25 -29.16
CA PRO A 277 -15.35 -21.27 -28.03
C PRO A 277 -14.97 -20.15 -27.07
N VAL A 278 -15.95 -19.57 -26.39
CA VAL A 278 -15.70 -18.70 -25.26
C VAL A 278 -15.18 -19.56 -24.10
N PRO A 279 -13.99 -19.28 -23.52
CA PRO A 279 -13.44 -20.08 -22.45
C PRO A 279 -14.36 -20.06 -21.22
N ARG A 280 -14.53 -21.21 -20.60
CA ARG A 280 -15.26 -21.39 -19.36
C ARG A 280 -14.31 -21.16 -18.21
N VAL A 281 -14.72 -20.32 -17.25
CA VAL A 281 -13.91 -19.96 -16.09
C VAL A 281 -14.63 -20.40 -14.82
N ALA A 282 -13.89 -21.05 -13.94
CA ALA A 282 -14.31 -21.32 -12.58
C ALA A 282 -13.40 -20.54 -11.60
N VAL A 283 -13.96 -20.06 -10.52
CA VAL A 283 -13.23 -19.39 -9.44
C VAL A 283 -13.41 -20.20 -8.17
N VAL A 284 -12.32 -20.64 -7.56
CA VAL A 284 -12.30 -21.33 -6.27
C VAL A 284 -11.80 -20.34 -5.24
N VAL A 285 -12.66 -19.97 -4.31
CA VAL A 285 -12.42 -18.95 -3.30
C VAL A 285 -12.26 -19.62 -1.95
N ASP A 286 -11.11 -19.42 -1.35
CA ASP A 286 -10.85 -19.76 0.03
C ASP A 286 -11.59 -18.78 0.94
N THR A 287 -12.50 -19.31 1.74
CA THR A 287 -13.31 -18.55 2.69
C THR A 287 -12.94 -18.85 4.14
N SER A 288 -11.71 -19.32 4.37
CA SER A 288 -11.19 -19.50 5.72
C SER A 288 -11.00 -18.17 6.45
N ALA A 289 -11.04 -18.21 7.77
CA ALA A 289 -10.94 -17.00 8.63
C ALA A 289 -9.60 -16.24 8.52
N SER A 290 -8.57 -16.85 7.92
CA SER A 290 -7.26 -16.23 7.69
C SER A 290 -7.20 -15.35 6.44
N VAL A 291 -8.17 -15.47 5.52
CA VAL A 291 -8.23 -14.69 4.28
C VAL A 291 -8.86 -13.33 4.54
N ASP A 292 -8.20 -12.28 4.07
CA ASP A 292 -8.66 -10.91 4.21
C ASP A 292 -9.79 -10.61 3.20
N ASP A 293 -10.99 -10.31 3.71
CA ASP A 293 -12.20 -10.09 2.90
C ASP A 293 -12.05 -8.92 1.92
N GLU A 294 -11.35 -7.85 2.30
CA GLU A 294 -11.16 -6.68 1.45
C GLU A 294 -10.24 -7.01 0.28
N LEU A 295 -9.14 -7.74 0.55
CA LEU A 295 -8.23 -8.18 -0.50
C LEU A 295 -8.91 -9.15 -1.45
N LEU A 296 -9.74 -10.03 -0.90
CA LEU A 296 -10.54 -10.97 -1.68
C LEU A 296 -11.51 -10.25 -2.63
N ALA A 297 -12.22 -9.24 -2.13
CA ALA A 297 -13.14 -8.44 -2.95
C ALA A 297 -12.41 -7.69 -4.07
N ARG A 298 -11.23 -7.12 -3.79
CA ARG A 298 -10.39 -6.46 -4.81
C ARG A 298 -9.90 -7.42 -5.88
N ALA A 299 -9.46 -8.62 -5.49
CA ALA A 299 -8.98 -9.61 -6.43
C ALA A 299 -10.13 -10.16 -7.31
N LEU A 300 -11.33 -10.35 -6.77
CA LEU A 300 -12.53 -10.69 -7.54
C LEU A 300 -12.89 -9.60 -8.54
N GLY A 301 -12.81 -8.31 -8.12
CA GLY A 301 -13.05 -7.17 -9.02
C GLY A 301 -12.08 -7.11 -10.19
N GLU A 302 -10.80 -7.40 -9.96
CA GLU A 302 -9.79 -7.45 -11.03
C GLU A 302 -10.07 -8.62 -11.99
N ILE A 303 -10.43 -9.80 -11.48
CA ILE A 303 -10.81 -10.95 -12.29
C ILE A 303 -12.00 -10.57 -13.19
N ASP A 304 -13.06 -9.97 -12.65
CA ASP A 304 -14.23 -9.54 -13.41
C ASP A 304 -13.87 -8.54 -14.51
N SER A 305 -13.01 -7.56 -14.20
CA SER A 305 -12.52 -6.58 -15.17
C SER A 305 -11.78 -7.25 -16.34
N VAL A 306 -10.91 -8.21 -16.03
CA VAL A 306 -10.17 -8.96 -17.06
C VAL A 306 -11.08 -9.82 -17.89
N LEU A 307 -12.00 -10.57 -17.28
CA LEU A 307 -12.95 -11.42 -18.00
C LEU A 307 -13.83 -10.59 -18.93
N ALA A 308 -14.29 -9.42 -18.48
CA ALA A 308 -15.05 -8.49 -19.31
C ALA A 308 -14.24 -8.02 -20.53
N SER A 309 -12.95 -7.67 -20.33
CA SER A 309 -12.06 -7.22 -21.42
C SER A 309 -11.75 -8.28 -22.46
N GLN A 310 -11.84 -9.57 -22.11
CA GLN A 310 -11.57 -10.71 -22.99
C GLN A 310 -12.83 -11.21 -23.73
N GLY A 311 -13.95 -10.50 -23.62
CA GLY A 311 -15.21 -10.90 -24.25
C GLY A 311 -15.88 -12.10 -23.56
N VAL A 312 -15.47 -12.46 -22.35
CA VAL A 312 -16.11 -13.45 -21.48
C VAL A 312 -17.26 -12.79 -20.70
N ALA A 313 -17.41 -11.47 -20.82
CA ALA A 313 -18.50 -10.73 -20.21
C ALA A 313 -19.87 -11.29 -20.64
N GLY A 314 -20.70 -11.62 -19.65
CA GLY A 314 -22.03 -12.19 -19.88
C GLY A 314 -22.07 -13.72 -19.98
N THR A 315 -20.92 -14.40 -19.95
CA THR A 315 -20.83 -15.83 -19.68
C THR A 315 -20.90 -16.07 -18.18
N GLU A 316 -21.61 -17.14 -17.77
CA GLU A 316 -21.66 -17.52 -16.36
C GLU A 316 -20.29 -18.02 -15.91
N VAL A 317 -19.83 -17.48 -14.77
CA VAL A 317 -18.65 -17.93 -14.06
C VAL A 317 -19.13 -18.78 -12.87
N THR A 318 -18.56 -19.95 -12.68
CA THR A 318 -18.88 -20.78 -11.52
C THR A 318 -17.95 -20.42 -10.38
N VAL A 319 -18.50 -19.97 -9.25
CA VAL A 319 -17.76 -19.62 -8.04
C VAL A 319 -18.00 -20.68 -6.97
N TYR A 320 -16.92 -21.24 -6.47
CA TYR A 320 -16.88 -22.23 -5.39
C TYR A 320 -16.36 -21.53 -4.12
N SER A 321 -17.19 -21.43 -3.08
CA SER A 321 -16.73 -21.03 -1.74
C SER A 321 -16.30 -22.28 -0.97
N VAL A 322 -15.03 -22.33 -0.57
CA VAL A 322 -14.39 -23.50 0.01
C VAL A 322 -13.63 -23.11 1.27
N ASP A 323 -13.87 -23.86 2.35
CA ASP A 323 -12.99 -23.93 3.50
C ASP A 323 -12.58 -25.39 3.76
N ALA A 324 -12.87 -26.00 4.90
CA ALA A 324 -12.68 -27.43 5.11
C ALA A 324 -13.63 -28.29 4.24
N ALA A 325 -14.68 -27.69 3.66
CA ALA A 325 -15.65 -28.30 2.76
C ALA A 325 -16.11 -27.28 1.71
N ILE A 326 -16.83 -27.74 0.69
CA ILE A 326 -17.48 -26.86 -0.28
C ILE A 326 -18.78 -26.37 0.35
N HIS A 327 -18.90 -25.07 0.59
CA HIS A 327 -20.11 -24.47 1.16
C HIS A 327 -21.13 -24.08 0.11
N THR A 328 -20.69 -23.37 -0.91
CA THR A 328 -21.58 -22.92 -1.98
C THR A 328 -20.93 -23.09 -3.35
N VAL A 329 -21.77 -23.43 -4.34
CA VAL A 329 -21.40 -23.39 -5.75
C VAL A 329 -22.42 -22.50 -6.46
N GLN A 330 -21.99 -21.38 -6.97
CA GLN A 330 -22.86 -20.38 -7.57
C GLN A 330 -22.43 -20.10 -9.01
N ARG A 331 -23.41 -20.00 -9.89
CA ARG A 331 -23.20 -19.52 -11.26
C ARG A 331 -23.63 -18.07 -11.33
N VAL A 332 -22.67 -17.17 -11.52
CA VAL A 332 -22.87 -15.74 -11.53
C VAL A 332 -22.34 -15.13 -12.82
N ARG A 333 -22.82 -13.96 -13.17
CA ARG A 333 -22.30 -13.22 -14.32
C ARG A 333 -21.05 -12.41 -13.99
N ARG A 334 -20.86 -12.11 -12.73
CA ARG A 334 -19.69 -11.44 -12.17
C ARG A 334 -19.27 -12.19 -10.91
N ALA A 335 -17.99 -12.46 -10.77
CA ALA A 335 -17.47 -13.16 -9.59
C ALA A 335 -17.76 -12.41 -8.28
N LEU A 336 -17.80 -11.08 -8.33
CA LEU A 336 -18.19 -10.21 -7.20
C LEU A 336 -19.64 -10.41 -6.72
N ASP A 337 -20.53 -10.92 -7.58
CA ASP A 337 -21.94 -11.12 -7.20
C ASP A 337 -22.16 -12.42 -6.40
N ALA A 338 -21.12 -13.23 -6.22
CA ALA A 338 -21.21 -14.47 -5.46
C ALA A 338 -21.27 -14.19 -3.95
N ALA A 339 -22.23 -14.80 -3.27
CA ALA A 339 -22.30 -14.80 -1.82
C ALA A 339 -21.25 -15.76 -1.27
N LEU A 340 -20.20 -15.26 -0.65
CA LEU A 340 -19.16 -16.06 -0.04
C LEU A 340 -19.59 -16.51 1.34
N VAL A 341 -19.48 -17.81 1.62
CA VAL A 341 -19.87 -18.43 2.89
C VAL A 341 -18.74 -19.34 3.34
N GLY A 342 -18.30 -19.19 4.57
CA GLY A 342 -17.27 -20.00 5.21
C GLY A 342 -16.74 -19.29 6.46
N ALA A 343 -15.96 -19.93 7.28
CA ALA A 343 -15.16 -19.41 8.40
C ALA A 343 -14.37 -20.54 9.10
N GLY A 344 -14.14 -21.67 8.41
CA GLY A 344 -13.46 -22.84 8.95
C GLY A 344 -11.98 -22.95 8.57
N GLY A 345 -11.43 -24.15 8.68
CA GLY A 345 -10.11 -24.52 8.15
C GLY A 345 -10.15 -24.70 6.64
N THR A 346 -8.98 -24.83 5.96
CA THR A 346 -8.94 -24.83 4.48
C THR A 346 -8.49 -26.18 3.91
N ASP A 347 -9.26 -26.71 2.95
CA ASP A 347 -8.83 -27.82 2.06
C ASP A 347 -9.23 -27.54 0.61
N LEU A 348 -8.39 -26.83 -0.11
CA LEU A 348 -8.61 -26.47 -1.51
C LEU A 348 -8.64 -27.66 -2.48
N ARG A 349 -8.16 -28.85 -2.07
CA ARG A 349 -8.22 -30.05 -2.91
C ARG A 349 -9.64 -30.38 -3.31
N GLN A 350 -10.61 -30.21 -2.40
CA GLN A 350 -12.03 -30.48 -2.67
C GLN A 350 -12.60 -29.48 -3.69
N GLY A 351 -12.31 -28.20 -3.55
CA GLY A 351 -12.76 -27.18 -4.49
C GLY A 351 -12.17 -27.35 -5.89
N LEU A 352 -10.87 -27.62 -5.98
CA LEU A 352 -10.18 -27.89 -7.25
C LEU A 352 -10.70 -29.16 -7.92
N GLN A 353 -10.98 -30.21 -7.15
CA GLN A 353 -11.57 -31.44 -7.67
C GLN A 353 -12.98 -31.19 -8.19
N ALA A 354 -13.84 -30.54 -7.42
CA ALA A 354 -15.21 -30.25 -7.83
C ALA A 354 -15.25 -29.38 -9.09
N ALA A 355 -14.40 -28.31 -9.16
CA ALA A 355 -14.28 -27.50 -10.36
C ALA A 355 -13.78 -28.31 -11.56
N GLY A 356 -12.81 -29.20 -11.37
CA GLY A 356 -12.31 -30.10 -12.43
C GLY A 356 -13.29 -31.16 -12.90
N ASP A 357 -14.24 -31.53 -12.03
CA ASP A 357 -15.28 -32.52 -12.33
C ASP A 357 -16.56 -31.92 -12.93
N GLU A 358 -16.67 -30.59 -12.97
CA GLU A 358 -17.81 -29.89 -13.56
C GLU A 358 -18.04 -30.30 -15.03
N ARG A 359 -19.28 -30.31 -15.44
CA ARG A 359 -19.67 -30.62 -16.83
C ARG A 359 -20.60 -29.54 -17.37
N PRO A 360 -20.20 -28.85 -18.43
CA PRO A 360 -18.94 -28.95 -19.16
C PRO A 360 -17.76 -28.40 -18.35
N ARG A 361 -16.58 -29.01 -18.49
CA ARG A 361 -15.38 -28.70 -17.71
C ARG A 361 -14.91 -27.25 -17.97
N PRO A 362 -14.43 -26.53 -16.94
CA PRO A 362 -13.81 -25.25 -17.15
C PRO A 362 -12.47 -25.38 -17.88
N ASP A 363 -12.14 -24.38 -18.69
CA ASP A 363 -10.84 -24.26 -19.36
C ASP A 363 -9.81 -23.62 -18.44
N VAL A 364 -10.27 -22.72 -17.55
CA VAL A 364 -9.45 -21.97 -16.60
C VAL A 364 -10.06 -22.07 -15.21
N ILE A 365 -9.25 -22.39 -14.22
CA ILE A 365 -9.60 -22.33 -12.80
C ILE A 365 -8.74 -21.27 -12.15
N ILE A 366 -9.36 -20.29 -11.51
CA ILE A 366 -8.68 -19.26 -10.72
C ILE A 366 -8.88 -19.62 -9.26
N VAL A 367 -7.78 -19.77 -8.52
CA VAL A 367 -7.81 -20.11 -7.08
C VAL A 367 -7.39 -18.87 -6.31
N MET A 368 -8.14 -18.51 -5.29
CA MET A 368 -7.87 -17.37 -4.41
C MET A 368 -7.76 -17.89 -2.98
N THR A 369 -6.58 -17.77 -2.36
CA THR A 369 -6.25 -18.31 -1.04
C THR A 369 -5.06 -17.58 -0.44
N ASP A 370 -4.86 -17.64 0.87
CA ASP A 370 -3.60 -17.22 1.51
C ASP A 370 -2.46 -18.23 1.32
N GLY A 371 -2.79 -19.41 0.78
CA GLY A 371 -1.84 -20.46 0.44
C GLY A 371 -1.55 -21.45 1.56
N ASP A 372 -2.03 -21.22 2.78
CA ASP A 372 -1.87 -22.16 3.90
C ASP A 372 -2.89 -23.32 3.83
N THR A 373 -2.74 -24.10 2.79
CA THR A 373 -3.67 -25.18 2.43
C THR A 373 -2.97 -26.27 1.67
N PRO A 374 -3.42 -27.55 1.81
CA PRO A 374 -2.92 -28.62 0.99
C PRO A 374 -3.37 -28.47 -0.48
N TRP A 375 -2.43 -28.63 -1.40
CA TRP A 375 -2.66 -28.65 -2.84
C TRP A 375 -2.71 -30.08 -3.37
N PRO A 376 -3.46 -30.35 -4.45
CA PRO A 376 -3.37 -31.64 -5.13
C PRO A 376 -1.99 -31.82 -5.79
N SER A 377 -1.51 -33.06 -5.83
CA SER A 377 -0.21 -33.38 -6.43
C SER A 377 -0.16 -33.18 -7.95
N THR A 378 -1.31 -33.25 -8.62
CA THR A 378 -1.44 -33.05 -10.06
C THR A 378 -2.51 -32.01 -10.37
N PRO A 379 -2.37 -31.27 -11.48
CA PRO A 379 -3.38 -30.30 -11.87
C PRO A 379 -4.69 -30.97 -12.28
N PRO A 380 -5.85 -30.29 -12.17
CA PRO A 380 -7.08 -30.76 -12.78
C PRO A 380 -6.89 -30.94 -14.29
N PRO A 381 -7.29 -32.11 -14.84
CA PRO A 381 -6.98 -32.44 -16.21
C PRO A 381 -7.67 -31.50 -17.21
N GLY A 382 -6.92 -30.99 -18.16
CA GLY A 382 -7.43 -30.11 -19.23
C GLY A 382 -7.70 -28.66 -18.85
N CYS A 383 -7.45 -28.28 -17.61
CA CYS A 383 -7.63 -26.92 -17.10
C CYS A 383 -6.28 -26.21 -16.94
N THR A 384 -6.26 -24.90 -17.17
CA THR A 384 -5.16 -24.03 -16.73
C THR A 384 -5.51 -23.45 -15.36
N VAL A 385 -4.60 -23.55 -14.39
CA VAL A 385 -4.84 -23.03 -13.04
C VAL A 385 -4.02 -21.78 -12.81
N VAL A 386 -4.66 -20.71 -12.35
CA VAL A 386 -4.04 -19.47 -11.88
C VAL A 386 -4.25 -19.41 -10.37
N ALA A 387 -3.17 -19.36 -9.60
CA ALA A 387 -3.19 -19.25 -8.15
C ALA A 387 -2.91 -17.80 -7.73
N ALA A 388 -3.93 -17.09 -7.30
CA ALA A 388 -3.85 -15.79 -6.68
C ALA A 388 -3.63 -15.97 -5.17
N ILE A 389 -2.38 -15.79 -4.73
CA ILE A 389 -2.01 -15.95 -3.32
C ILE A 389 -2.15 -14.61 -2.61
N LEU A 390 -3.13 -14.56 -1.72
CA LEU A 390 -3.53 -13.37 -0.99
C LEU A 390 -2.69 -13.24 0.27
N GLY A 391 -2.18 -12.04 0.56
CA GLY A 391 -1.45 -11.81 1.79
C GLY A 391 -1.10 -10.37 2.03
N ARG A 392 -0.56 -10.10 3.21
CA ARG A 392 -0.14 -8.76 3.61
C ARG A 392 1.29 -8.50 3.19
N HIS A 393 1.62 -7.24 3.04
CA HIS A 393 3.00 -6.83 2.77
C HIS A 393 3.93 -7.32 3.89
N GLY A 394 5.13 -7.82 3.54
CA GLY A 394 6.08 -8.38 4.51
C GLY A 394 5.78 -9.81 4.99
N GLN A 395 4.64 -10.40 4.62
CA GLN A 395 4.30 -11.78 4.97
C GLN A 395 5.02 -12.76 4.04
N THR A 396 5.64 -13.80 4.60
CA THR A 396 6.14 -14.93 3.80
C THR A 396 4.96 -15.78 3.37
N LEU A 397 4.69 -15.82 2.06
CA LEU A 397 3.57 -16.59 1.51
C LEU A 397 3.99 -18.03 1.22
N PRO A 398 3.15 -19.04 1.53
CA PRO A 398 3.43 -20.44 1.28
C PRO A 398 3.73 -20.75 -0.19
N PRO A 399 4.51 -21.78 -0.50
CA PRO A 399 4.77 -22.18 -1.88
C PRO A 399 3.52 -22.76 -2.54
N THR A 400 3.42 -22.60 -3.86
CA THR A 400 2.39 -23.22 -4.69
C THR A 400 2.98 -24.28 -5.59
N PRO A 401 2.18 -25.26 -6.07
CA PRO A 401 2.65 -26.25 -7.02
C PRO A 401 3.15 -25.61 -8.32
N ALA A 402 4.20 -26.18 -8.90
CA ALA A 402 4.82 -25.67 -10.13
C ALA A 402 3.88 -25.70 -11.37
N TRP A 403 2.81 -26.48 -11.31
CA TRP A 403 1.80 -26.54 -12.38
C TRP A 403 0.80 -25.38 -12.35
N ALA A 404 0.71 -24.61 -11.26
CA ALA A 404 -0.15 -23.43 -11.15
C ALA A 404 0.62 -22.17 -11.51
N ALA A 405 -0.02 -21.28 -12.29
CA ALA A 405 0.52 -19.96 -12.55
C ALA A 405 0.32 -19.09 -11.31
N ARG A 406 1.38 -18.90 -10.51
CA ARG A 406 1.35 -18.14 -9.25
C ARG A 406 1.34 -16.64 -9.49
N VAL A 407 0.46 -15.93 -8.81
CA VAL A 407 0.45 -14.47 -8.67
C VAL A 407 0.30 -14.13 -7.19
N GLU A 408 1.22 -13.36 -6.63
CA GLU A 408 1.13 -12.88 -5.25
C GLU A 408 0.35 -11.57 -5.21
N CYS A 409 -0.80 -11.59 -4.57
CA CYS A 409 -1.68 -10.47 -4.38
C CYS A 409 -1.46 -9.93 -2.95
N ARG A 410 -0.65 -8.89 -2.82
CA ARG A 410 -0.29 -8.32 -1.53
C ARG A 410 -0.98 -6.98 -1.33
N VAL A 411 -1.63 -6.82 -0.20
CA VAL A 411 -2.10 -5.49 0.25
C VAL A 411 -1.08 -4.88 1.18
N ASP A 412 -0.88 -3.60 0.97
CA ASP A 412 -0.33 -2.73 1.99
C ASP A 412 -1.52 -2.32 2.89
N PRO A 413 -1.51 -2.64 4.20
CA PRO A 413 -2.58 -2.26 5.11
C PRO A 413 -2.74 -0.73 5.23
N SER A 414 -1.78 0.05 4.73
CA SER A 414 -1.85 1.50 4.65
C SER A 414 -2.54 2.04 3.38
N ARG A 415 -2.91 1.19 2.42
CA ARG A 415 -3.61 1.56 1.19
C ARG A 415 -5.03 0.99 1.16
N ARG A 416 -5.95 1.56 1.91
CA ARG A 416 -7.38 1.43 1.62
C ARG A 416 -7.73 2.41 0.49
N VAL A 417 -8.39 1.92 -0.55
CA VAL A 417 -8.94 2.75 -1.65
C VAL A 417 -10.24 3.35 -1.21
#